data_c54f24ed3c3ec3001aa210bb323f5370
#
_entry.id   c54f24ed3c3ec3001aa210bb323f5370
#
_cell.length_a   1.000
_cell.length_b   1.000
_cell.length_c   1.000
_cell.angle_alpha   90.00
_cell.angle_beta   90.00
_cell.angle_gamma   90.00
#
_symmetry.space_group_name_H-M   'P 1'
#
loop_
_entity.id
_entity.type
_entity.pdbx_description
1 polymer ?
#
loop_
_entity_poly.entity_id
_entity_poly.type
_entity_poly.pdbx_seq_one_letter_code
_entity_poly.pdbx_strand_id
1 'polypeptide(L)'
;MQRFEQIYAEQHDAVRAYVRRRVAEDAVDDVVSETFLVCWRKLDRVPDDPLPWLYAVARKTIANHRRKLARQAPPRAAVGGEPEPVGDGALAAAFAALSERDREVLRLVAWEGLSLREASVVLGCSAVACRVRYHRAKSRLASRLEAAVSFRPEPEGVTR
;
A
#
# COMPACT_ATOMS: atom_id res chain seq x y z
N MET A 1 3.51 -13.15 26.98
CA MET A 1 2.67 -14.02 26.16
C MET A 1 1.34 -13.33 25.85
N GLN A 2 0.51 -13.00 26.84
CA GLN A 2 -0.81 -12.36 26.67
C GLN A 2 -0.81 -11.12 25.74
N ARG A 3 0.16 -10.21 25.84
CA ARG A 3 0.22 -9.01 25.01
C ARG A 3 0.36 -9.33 23.50
N PHE A 4 1.16 -10.32 23.15
CA PHE A 4 1.30 -10.72 21.75
C PHE A 4 0.02 -11.36 21.21
N GLU A 5 -0.59 -12.25 22.00
CA GLU A 5 -1.84 -12.92 21.64
C GLU A 5 -2.96 -11.90 21.39
N GLN A 6 -3.04 -10.87 22.25
CA GLN A 6 -3.98 -9.78 22.07
C GLN A 6 -3.70 -8.99 20.79
N ILE A 7 -2.45 -8.56 20.56
CA ILE A 7 -2.07 -7.82 19.35
C ILE A 7 -2.37 -8.66 18.11
N TYR A 8 -2.05 -9.95 18.14
CA TYR A 8 -2.33 -10.85 17.03
C TYR A 8 -3.83 -10.96 16.75
N ALA A 9 -4.63 -11.23 17.77
CA ALA A 9 -6.07 -11.38 17.63
C ALA A 9 -6.76 -10.10 17.11
N GLU A 10 -6.33 -8.93 17.59
CA GLU A 10 -6.93 -7.66 17.22
C GLU A 10 -6.47 -7.13 15.87
N GLN A 11 -5.21 -7.38 15.47
CA GLN A 11 -4.60 -6.72 14.31
C GLN A 11 -4.36 -7.64 13.10
N HIS A 12 -4.53 -8.96 13.26
CA HIS A 12 -4.23 -9.93 12.21
C HIS A 12 -4.97 -9.61 10.89
N ASP A 13 -6.27 -9.38 10.97
CA ASP A 13 -7.09 -9.16 9.77
C ASP A 13 -6.74 -7.85 9.06
N ALA A 14 -6.45 -6.79 9.82
CA ALA A 14 -6.00 -5.51 9.27
C ALA A 14 -4.64 -5.65 8.56
N VAL A 15 -3.68 -6.34 9.20
CA VAL A 15 -2.36 -6.60 8.60
C VAL A 15 -2.49 -7.49 7.36
N ARG A 16 -3.31 -8.54 7.41
CA ARG A 16 -3.57 -9.42 6.26
C ARG A 16 -4.19 -8.65 5.09
N ALA A 17 -5.18 -7.81 5.35
CA ALA A 17 -5.80 -6.96 4.33
C ALA A 17 -4.79 -5.97 3.72
N TYR A 18 -3.92 -5.37 4.54
CA TYR A 18 -2.84 -4.51 4.09
C TYR A 18 -1.88 -5.24 3.14
N VAL A 19 -1.45 -6.45 3.51
CA VAL A 19 -0.52 -7.27 2.74
C VAL A 19 -1.14 -7.72 1.43
N ARG A 20 -2.39 -8.23 1.43
CA ARG A 20 -3.11 -8.67 0.22
C ARG A 20 -3.21 -7.61 -0.86
N ARG A 21 -3.30 -6.35 -0.49
CA ARG A 21 -3.33 -5.23 -1.46
C ARG A 21 -1.95 -4.93 -2.08
N ARG A 22 -0.88 -5.61 -1.67
CA ARG A 22 0.51 -5.24 -2.02
C ARG A 22 1.37 -6.39 -2.53
N VAL A 23 0.92 -7.62 -2.38
CA VAL A 23 1.63 -8.81 -2.85
C VAL A 23 0.67 -9.78 -3.55
N ALA A 24 1.21 -10.72 -4.31
CA ALA A 24 0.43 -11.81 -4.89
C ALA A 24 -0.13 -12.73 -3.79
N GLU A 25 -1.26 -13.37 -4.04
CA GLU A 25 -2.01 -14.13 -3.02
C GLU A 25 -1.19 -15.26 -2.38
N ASP A 26 -0.33 -15.91 -3.15
CA ASP A 26 0.57 -16.98 -2.68
C ASP A 26 1.66 -16.49 -1.70
N ALA A 27 1.96 -15.20 -1.68
CA ALA A 27 2.93 -14.58 -0.77
C ALA A 27 2.31 -13.99 0.50
N VAL A 28 0.99 -13.90 0.58
CA VAL A 28 0.30 -13.20 1.69
C VAL A 28 0.62 -13.83 3.04
N ASP A 29 0.46 -15.14 3.16
CA ASP A 29 0.62 -15.84 4.44
C ASP A 29 2.07 -15.79 4.95
N ASP A 30 3.04 -15.90 4.05
CA ASP A 30 4.46 -15.78 4.39
C ASP A 30 4.80 -14.38 4.92
N VAL A 31 4.33 -13.34 4.24
CA VAL A 31 4.59 -11.94 4.65
C VAL A 31 3.89 -11.61 5.97
N VAL A 32 2.65 -12.06 6.17
CA VAL A 32 1.90 -11.87 7.41
C VAL A 32 2.62 -12.58 8.57
N SER A 33 2.99 -13.84 8.38
CA SER A 33 3.69 -14.64 9.39
C SER A 33 5.03 -14.00 9.78
N GLU A 34 5.82 -13.55 8.81
CA GLU A 34 7.09 -12.87 9.08
C GLU A 34 6.87 -11.53 9.80
N THR A 35 5.81 -10.78 9.45
CA THR A 35 5.45 -9.54 10.14
C THR A 35 5.19 -9.78 11.63
N PHE A 36 4.39 -10.78 11.96
CA PHE A 36 4.09 -11.11 13.36
C PHE A 36 5.27 -11.78 14.07
N LEU A 37 6.13 -12.49 13.37
CA LEU A 37 7.39 -12.99 13.94
C LEU A 37 8.31 -11.83 14.37
N VAL A 38 8.38 -10.76 13.60
CA VAL A 38 9.11 -9.54 13.99
C VAL A 38 8.43 -8.87 15.20
N CYS A 39 7.09 -8.84 15.24
CA CYS A 39 6.33 -8.34 16.38
C CYS A 39 6.66 -9.14 17.66
N TRP A 40 6.65 -10.45 17.59
CA TRP A 40 7.02 -11.33 18.70
C TRP A 40 8.44 -11.06 19.21
N ARG A 41 9.41 -10.98 18.30
CA ARG A 41 10.82 -10.75 18.65
C ARG A 41 11.10 -9.37 19.24
N LYS A 42 10.23 -8.39 18.99
CA LYS A 42 10.39 -6.99 19.41
C LYS A 42 9.22 -6.49 20.26
N LEU A 43 8.57 -7.40 20.98
CA LEU A 43 7.35 -7.12 21.71
C LEU A 43 7.48 -5.96 22.70
N ASP A 44 8.65 -5.79 23.29
CA ASP A 44 9.03 -4.69 24.17
C ASP A 44 9.08 -3.32 23.50
N ARG A 45 9.20 -3.30 22.16
CA ARG A 45 9.27 -2.08 21.33
C ARG A 45 7.98 -1.75 20.60
N VAL A 46 6.99 -2.63 20.70
CA VAL A 46 5.69 -2.40 20.07
C VAL A 46 4.95 -1.31 20.86
N PRO A 47 4.49 -0.21 20.19
CA PRO A 47 3.71 0.84 20.86
C PRO A 47 2.37 0.34 21.41
N ASP A 48 1.71 1.16 22.23
CA ASP A 48 0.36 0.86 22.74
C ASP A 48 -0.67 0.85 21.60
N ASP A 49 -0.52 1.73 20.60
CA ASP A 49 -1.20 1.61 19.31
C ASP A 49 -0.30 0.86 18.32
N PRO A 50 -0.47 -0.47 18.16
CA PRO A 50 0.45 -1.30 17.41
C PRO A 50 0.27 -1.24 15.90
N LEU A 51 -0.90 -0.83 15.39
CA LEU A 51 -1.25 -0.99 13.97
C LEU A 51 -0.34 -0.22 13.02
N PRO A 52 -0.05 1.09 13.21
CA PRO A 52 0.88 1.80 12.33
C PRO A 52 2.29 1.21 12.33
N TRP A 53 2.73 0.71 13.50
CA TRP A 53 4.02 0.04 13.62
C TRP A 53 4.04 -1.30 12.88
N LEU A 54 2.97 -2.11 12.98
CA LEU A 54 2.83 -3.36 12.25
C LEU A 54 2.82 -3.13 10.73
N TYR A 55 2.14 -2.10 10.25
CA TYR A 55 2.18 -1.73 8.84
C TYR A 55 3.59 -1.30 8.39
N ALA A 56 4.34 -0.60 9.25
CA ALA A 56 5.74 -0.27 8.96
C ALA A 56 6.62 -1.52 8.85
N VAL A 57 6.39 -2.52 9.71
CA VAL A 57 7.06 -3.83 9.63
C VAL A 57 6.66 -4.56 8.37
N ALA A 58 5.36 -4.70 8.12
CA ALA A 58 4.83 -5.37 6.91
C ALA A 58 5.38 -4.73 5.62
N ARG A 59 5.44 -3.41 5.55
CA ARG A 59 6.03 -2.68 4.42
C ARG A 59 7.49 -3.07 4.17
N LYS A 60 8.29 -3.19 5.23
CA LYS A 60 9.69 -3.63 5.12
C LYS A 60 9.79 -5.09 4.69
N THR A 61 8.94 -5.96 5.24
CA THR A 61 8.87 -7.38 4.87
C THR A 61 8.50 -7.54 3.40
N ILE A 62 7.51 -6.80 2.91
CA ILE A 62 7.12 -6.77 1.49
C ILE A 62 8.30 -6.32 0.61
N ALA A 63 9.01 -5.26 0.99
CA ALA A 63 10.16 -4.77 0.25
C ALA A 63 11.30 -5.80 0.20
N ASN A 64 11.52 -6.55 1.28
CA ASN A 64 12.48 -7.64 1.33
C ASN A 64 12.05 -8.81 0.42
N HIS A 65 10.78 -9.18 0.48
CA HIS A 65 10.20 -10.23 -0.36
C HIS A 65 10.35 -9.89 -1.85
N ARG A 66 9.97 -8.68 -2.27
CA ARG A 66 10.14 -8.20 -3.64
C ARG A 66 11.61 -8.24 -4.10
N ARG A 67 12.55 -7.83 -3.24
CA ARG A 67 13.99 -7.90 -3.55
C ARG A 67 14.50 -9.34 -3.69
N LYS A 68 13.99 -10.26 -2.89
CA LYS A 68 14.32 -11.69 -2.99
C LYS A 68 13.82 -12.26 -4.32
N LEU A 69 12.58 -11.99 -4.69
CA LEU A 69 12.01 -12.41 -5.98
C LEU A 69 12.78 -11.83 -7.17
N ALA A 70 13.11 -10.53 -7.14
CA ALA A 70 13.87 -9.88 -8.20
C ALA A 70 15.27 -10.49 -8.40
N ARG A 71 15.89 -11.01 -7.34
CA ARG A 71 17.19 -11.72 -7.44
C ARG A 71 17.06 -13.14 -7.98
N GLN A 72 15.91 -13.77 -7.83
CA GLN A 72 15.62 -15.13 -8.30
C GLN A 72 15.04 -15.18 -9.71
N ALA A 73 14.49 -14.05 -10.19
CA ALA A 73 13.92 -13.96 -11.53
C ALA A 73 15.02 -13.84 -12.60
N PRO A 74 14.87 -14.53 -13.75
CA PRO A 74 15.74 -14.27 -14.88
C PRO A 74 15.60 -12.82 -15.35
N PRO A 75 16.62 -12.22 -16.04
CA PRO A 75 16.74 -10.76 -16.27
C PRO A 75 15.55 -10.06 -16.97
N ARG A 76 14.46 -10.73 -17.27
CA ARG A 76 13.33 -10.21 -18.06
C ARG A 76 11.95 -10.32 -17.40
N ALA A 77 11.83 -10.82 -16.19
CA ALA A 77 10.54 -11.02 -15.50
C ALA A 77 10.34 -10.08 -14.30
N ALA A 78 10.56 -8.77 -14.49
CA ALA A 78 10.13 -7.77 -13.51
C ALA A 78 8.67 -7.36 -13.80
N VAL A 79 7.75 -8.31 -13.76
CA VAL A 79 6.31 -8.05 -13.69
C VAL A 79 5.85 -8.53 -12.32
N GLY A 80 6.16 -7.76 -11.31
CA GLY A 80 5.47 -7.85 -10.04
C GLY A 80 4.06 -7.34 -10.25
N GLY A 81 3.08 -8.25 -10.37
CA GLY A 81 1.68 -7.90 -10.45
C GLY A 81 1.29 -7.13 -9.19
N GLU A 82 1.18 -5.81 -9.30
CA GLU A 82 0.38 -5.06 -8.33
C GLU A 82 -1.07 -5.50 -8.53
N PRO A 83 -1.81 -5.79 -7.43
CA PRO A 83 -3.24 -5.98 -7.55
C PRO A 83 -3.81 -4.73 -8.21
N GLU A 84 -4.51 -4.93 -9.34
CA GLU A 84 -5.13 -3.83 -10.06
C GLU A 84 -6.10 -3.08 -9.13
N PRO A 85 -6.10 -1.75 -9.16
CA PRO A 85 -7.07 -0.97 -8.43
C PRO A 85 -8.46 -1.32 -8.95
N VAL A 86 -9.29 -1.88 -8.09
CA VAL A 86 -10.71 -2.10 -8.36
C VAL A 86 -11.38 -0.73 -8.40
N GLY A 87 -11.70 -0.24 -9.59
CA GLY A 87 -12.32 1.06 -9.76
C GLY A 87 -12.70 1.34 -11.21
N ASP A 88 -13.43 2.42 -11.43
CA ASP A 88 -13.73 2.96 -12.76
C ASP A 88 -12.41 3.09 -13.56
N GLY A 89 -12.36 2.57 -14.78
CA GLY A 89 -11.12 2.41 -15.54
C GLY A 89 -10.23 3.65 -15.61
N ALA A 90 -10.84 4.86 -15.60
CA ALA A 90 -10.11 6.12 -15.58
C ALA A 90 -9.37 6.35 -14.23
N LEU A 91 -10.01 6.06 -13.10
CA LEU A 91 -9.40 6.20 -11.78
C LEU A 91 -8.25 5.19 -11.61
N ALA A 92 -8.47 3.94 -12.01
CA ALA A 92 -7.45 2.90 -11.98
C ALA A 92 -6.22 3.29 -12.79
N ALA A 93 -6.42 3.75 -14.02
CA ALA A 93 -5.33 4.21 -14.89
C ALA A 93 -4.60 5.43 -14.33
N ALA A 94 -5.32 6.44 -13.83
CA ALA A 94 -4.74 7.62 -13.22
C ALA A 94 -3.92 7.27 -11.97
N PHE A 95 -4.40 6.35 -11.14
CA PHE A 95 -3.72 5.88 -9.94
C PHE A 95 -2.46 5.05 -10.30
N ALA A 96 -2.55 4.13 -11.26
CA ALA A 96 -1.41 3.33 -11.72
C ALA A 96 -0.28 4.20 -12.30
N ALA A 97 -0.61 5.34 -12.89
CA ALA A 97 0.35 6.29 -13.44
C ALA A 97 1.08 7.15 -12.38
N LEU A 98 0.68 7.09 -11.10
CA LEU A 98 1.40 7.74 -10.00
C LEU A 98 2.69 6.99 -9.65
N SER A 99 3.63 7.70 -9.00
CA SER A 99 4.79 7.03 -8.40
C SER A 99 4.36 6.08 -7.27
N GLU A 100 5.16 5.03 -7.02
CA GLU A 100 4.90 4.09 -5.91
C GLU A 100 4.77 4.83 -4.56
N ARG A 101 5.59 5.86 -4.35
CA ARG A 101 5.54 6.68 -3.13
C ARG A 101 4.24 7.47 -3.00
N ASP A 102 3.73 8.00 -4.11
CA ASP A 102 2.46 8.73 -4.13
C ASP A 102 1.28 7.77 -3.94
N ARG A 103 1.31 6.61 -4.60
CA ARG A 103 0.29 5.56 -4.41
C ARG A 103 0.23 5.10 -2.96
N GLU A 104 1.40 4.83 -2.35
CA GLU A 104 1.44 4.31 -0.99
C GLU A 104 0.85 5.29 0.03
N VAL A 105 1.18 6.58 -0.03
CA VAL A 105 0.59 7.54 0.91
C VAL A 105 -0.92 7.68 0.74
N LEU A 106 -1.42 7.63 -0.50
CA LEU A 106 -2.86 7.65 -0.78
C LEU A 106 -3.55 6.38 -0.26
N ARG A 107 -2.94 5.20 -0.46
CA ARG A 107 -3.46 3.92 0.08
C ARG A 107 -3.56 3.94 1.60
N LEU A 108 -2.53 4.38 2.29
CA LEU A 108 -2.52 4.44 3.76
C LEU A 108 -3.65 5.29 4.31
N VAL A 109 -3.97 6.40 3.66
CA VAL A 109 -5.05 7.28 4.10
C VAL A 109 -6.42 6.79 3.64
N ALA A 110 -6.57 6.42 2.37
CA ALA A 110 -7.88 6.12 1.77
C ALA A 110 -8.36 4.69 2.07
N TRP A 111 -7.47 3.70 2.05
CA TRP A 111 -7.87 2.28 2.28
C TRP A 111 -7.59 1.79 3.69
N GLU A 112 -6.46 2.19 4.28
CA GLU A 112 -6.14 1.79 5.65
C GLU A 112 -6.77 2.72 6.69
N GLY A 113 -7.33 3.86 6.27
CA GLY A 113 -8.00 4.82 7.16
C GLY A 113 -7.06 5.52 8.15
N LEU A 114 -5.76 5.56 7.85
CA LEU A 114 -4.78 6.16 8.74
C LEU A 114 -4.82 7.69 8.67
N SER A 115 -4.62 8.33 9.81
CA SER A 115 -4.27 9.74 9.86
C SER A 115 -2.90 9.98 9.20
N LEU A 116 -2.63 11.22 8.78
CA LEU A 116 -1.31 11.57 8.21
C LEU A 116 -0.16 11.36 9.20
N ARG A 117 -0.43 11.45 10.51
CA ARG A 117 0.55 11.16 11.56
C ARG A 117 0.89 9.67 11.60
N GLU A 118 -0.11 8.80 11.59
CA GLU A 118 0.08 7.34 11.55
C GLU A 118 0.73 6.90 10.23
N ALA A 119 0.28 7.45 9.10
CA ALA A 119 0.91 7.21 7.80
C ALA A 119 2.39 7.61 7.78
N SER A 120 2.78 8.68 8.49
CA SER A 120 4.19 9.08 8.60
C SER A 120 5.04 8.03 9.33
N VAL A 121 4.47 7.35 10.34
CA VAL A 121 5.12 6.22 11.02
C VAL A 121 5.35 5.07 10.06
N VAL A 122 4.34 4.69 9.29
CA VAL A 122 4.45 3.61 8.28
C VAL A 122 5.50 3.93 7.23
N LEU A 123 5.53 5.18 6.76
CA LEU A 123 6.46 5.64 5.72
C LEU A 123 7.87 5.93 6.24
N GLY A 124 8.07 6.00 7.56
CA GLY A 124 9.35 6.34 8.18
C GLY A 124 9.81 7.76 7.86
N CYS A 125 8.89 8.72 7.81
CA CYS A 125 9.19 10.14 7.54
C CYS A 125 8.54 11.06 8.57
N SER A 126 8.86 12.35 8.56
CA SER A 126 8.21 13.32 9.44
C SER A 126 6.74 13.52 9.05
N ALA A 127 5.90 13.91 10.03
CA ALA A 127 4.49 14.22 9.78
C ALA A 127 4.32 15.36 8.75
N VAL A 128 5.23 16.32 8.74
CA VAL A 128 5.24 17.43 7.75
C VAL A 128 5.53 16.90 6.36
N ALA A 129 6.56 16.06 6.22
CA ALA A 129 6.91 15.45 4.93
C ALA A 129 5.78 14.56 4.40
N CYS A 130 5.14 13.79 5.28
CA CYS A 130 3.98 12.97 4.93
C CYS A 130 2.81 13.82 4.42
N ARG A 131 2.49 14.92 5.11
CA ARG A 131 1.43 15.86 4.70
C ARG A 131 1.70 16.46 3.32
N VAL A 132 2.91 16.97 3.10
CA VAL A 132 3.31 17.53 1.80
C VAL A 132 3.19 16.50 0.69
N ARG A 133 3.68 15.27 0.93
CA ARG A 133 3.58 14.16 -0.03
C ARG A 133 2.13 13.82 -0.33
N TYR A 134 1.29 13.69 0.67
CA TYR A 134 -0.13 13.40 0.50
C TYR A 134 -0.83 14.44 -0.38
N HIS A 135 -0.65 15.74 -0.09
CA HIS A 135 -1.27 16.81 -0.88
C HIS A 135 -0.78 16.81 -2.32
N ARG A 136 0.51 16.60 -2.55
CA ARG A 136 1.07 16.50 -3.91
C ARG A 136 0.53 15.28 -4.67
N ALA A 137 0.47 14.13 -4.00
CA ALA A 137 -0.09 12.91 -4.59
C ALA A 137 -1.56 13.08 -4.97
N LYS A 138 -2.36 13.68 -4.08
CA LYS A 138 -3.77 14.00 -4.32
C LYS A 138 -3.95 14.95 -5.52
N SER A 139 -3.16 16.02 -5.60
CA SER A 139 -3.20 16.96 -6.73
C SER A 139 -2.83 16.28 -8.05
N ARG A 140 -1.79 15.44 -8.06
CA ARG A 140 -1.38 14.69 -9.25
C ARG A 140 -2.47 13.71 -9.70
N LEU A 141 -3.12 13.03 -8.76
CA LEU A 141 -4.22 12.12 -9.08
C LEU A 141 -5.39 12.90 -9.69
N ALA A 142 -5.79 14.03 -9.11
CA ALA A 142 -6.86 14.88 -9.63
C ALA A 142 -6.57 15.36 -11.06
N SER A 143 -5.37 15.91 -11.31
CA SER A 143 -4.98 16.37 -12.65
C SER A 143 -4.98 15.24 -13.69
N ARG A 144 -4.59 14.03 -13.32
CA ARG A 144 -4.61 12.87 -14.22
C ARG A 144 -6.04 12.40 -14.52
N LEU A 145 -6.92 12.46 -13.52
CA LEU A 145 -8.35 12.15 -13.71
C LEU A 145 -9.03 13.15 -14.63
N GLU A 146 -8.77 14.44 -14.44
CA GLU A 146 -9.31 15.50 -15.32
C GLU A 146 -8.86 15.31 -16.77
N ALA A 147 -7.57 14.99 -16.98
CA ALA A 147 -7.04 14.71 -18.30
C ALA A 147 -7.68 13.47 -18.93
N ALA A 148 -7.90 12.40 -18.16
CA ALA A 148 -8.52 11.17 -18.64
C ALA A 148 -10.02 11.36 -18.98
N VAL A 149 -10.73 12.19 -18.23
CA VAL A 149 -12.15 12.52 -18.49
C VAL A 149 -12.29 13.43 -19.72
N SER A 150 -11.36 14.40 -19.89
CA SER A 150 -11.37 15.33 -21.03
C SER A 150 -11.02 14.63 -22.36
N PHE A 151 -10.35 13.49 -22.32
CA PHE A 151 -9.98 12.69 -23.50
C PHE A 151 -11.02 11.61 -23.84
N ARG A 152 -12.24 11.64 -23.29
CA ARG A 152 -13.30 10.72 -23.71
C ARG A 152 -13.75 11.12 -25.12
N PRO A 153 -13.42 10.36 -26.19
CA PRO A 153 -13.91 10.67 -27.53
C PRO A 153 -15.45 10.60 -27.49
N GLU A 154 -16.09 11.62 -28.04
CA GLU A 154 -17.54 11.57 -28.26
C GLU A 154 -17.87 10.33 -29.08
N PRO A 155 -18.95 9.59 -28.78
CA PRO A 155 -19.37 8.49 -29.61
C PRO A 155 -19.66 9.07 -30.98
N GLU A 156 -18.87 8.65 -31.99
CA GLU A 156 -19.12 9.02 -33.37
C GLU A 156 -20.59 8.74 -33.69
N GLY A 157 -21.28 9.81 -34.04
CA GLY A 157 -22.70 9.79 -34.36
C GLY A 157 -23.00 8.73 -35.40
N VAL A 158 -23.89 7.81 -35.04
CA VAL A 158 -24.55 6.91 -35.98
C VAL A 158 -25.28 7.79 -36.96
N THR A 159 -24.64 8.05 -38.11
CA THR A 159 -25.32 8.63 -39.25
C THR A 159 -26.20 7.55 -39.85
N ARG A 160 -27.47 7.83 -39.91
CA ARG A 160 -28.50 7.05 -40.61
C ARG A 160 -28.21 6.96 -42.10
#